data_cc84e504bf4f8348b9ee801d3ef8f28c
#
_entry.id   cc84e504bf4f8348b9ee801d3ef8f28c
#
_cell.length_a   1.000
_cell.length_b   1.000
_cell.length_c   1.000
_cell.angle_alpha   90.00
_cell.angle_beta   90.00
_cell.angle_gamma   90.00
#
_symmetry.space_group_name_H-M   'P 1'
#
loop_
_entity.id
_entity.type
_entity.pdbx_description
1 polymer ?
#
loop_
_entity_poly.entity_id
_entity_poly.type
_entity_poly.pdbx_seq_one_letter_code
_entity_poly.pdbx_strand_id
1 'polypeptide(L)'
;LSSFCYTGIEKEGKSNSDAKMRVRIPYNGWQKEMSIKEYKFGDVGLAQTQPGVYQRTSQVLEVSNTGNWSTKKYLPLGYVENTEAHTSLFWQIEHNGSWHYEISDQNTHFYVCVSGPTEVQSHWFKNLAPGESFESVPVAVGVADDSFEKAMGELTKYRRMIRRPNKDDENLPVIFNDYMNCLFGDPTTEKELPLIDAAAECGCEYYVIDAGWYAPGEWWDSVGEWQESRERFPNGIKEVTDYIRQKGMIPGVWLELEVMGINCEKAKNAPDDWFFIRHGKRVYDRSRYQLDFRNPEVIEHVNEVIDRVVKDYGVGYIKMDYNIEPGIGTELGAESVGQGLLEHEKAYLNWLDDVFARYPDLVIENCSSGGLRIDYALLSRYSIQSTSDQEDYRNYATIAANAVAGVTPEQAAVWSYPMRQGDKEEVIYNMINAMLLRIHQSGHLAQLPPERLALVKEGIACYKTIRQDIKYAIPYWPIDIADNEDMWVCGGLQLENKAYLAVWKRQMEGKNNDRYMKAGINCTDDSLSIPLD
;
A
#
# COMPACT_ATOMS: atom_id res chain seq x y z
N LEU A 1 -12.21 -21.33 -9.26
CA LEU A 1 -13.11 -21.47 -8.10
C LEU A 1 -13.41 -20.10 -7.51
N SER A 2 -14.67 -19.74 -7.47
CA SER A 2 -15.16 -18.47 -6.92
C SER A 2 -16.03 -18.75 -5.71
N SER A 3 -15.94 -17.91 -4.69
CA SER A 3 -16.91 -17.91 -3.59
C SER A 3 -18.10 -17.08 -3.99
N PHE A 4 -19.30 -17.66 -3.91
CA PHE A 4 -20.54 -17.01 -4.27
C PHE A 4 -21.42 -16.85 -3.03
N CYS A 5 -21.93 -15.66 -2.82
CA CYS A 5 -22.76 -15.34 -1.66
C CYS A 5 -23.89 -14.39 -2.07
N TYR A 6 -25.13 -14.73 -1.72
CA TYR A 6 -26.21 -13.75 -1.70
C TYR A 6 -25.94 -12.74 -0.58
N THR A 7 -26.11 -11.47 -0.85
CA THR A 7 -25.80 -10.42 0.12
C THR A 7 -26.66 -10.49 1.37
N GLY A 8 -27.94 -10.87 1.21
CA GLY A 8 -28.92 -10.97 2.30
C GLY A 8 -29.25 -9.64 3.00
N ILE A 9 -28.63 -8.54 2.54
CA ILE A 9 -28.83 -7.21 3.11
C ILE A 9 -29.91 -6.40 2.38
N GLU A 10 -30.37 -6.86 1.23
CA GLU A 10 -31.49 -6.29 0.48
C GLU A 10 -32.83 -6.88 0.96
N LYS A 11 -33.89 -6.08 0.85
CA LYS A 11 -35.22 -6.55 1.13
C LYS A 11 -35.76 -7.32 -0.08
N GLU A 12 -36.22 -8.55 0.13
CA GLU A 12 -36.82 -9.38 -0.90
C GLU A 12 -38.05 -8.71 -1.54
N GLY A 13 -38.16 -8.81 -2.86
CA GLY A 13 -39.33 -8.31 -3.63
C GLY A 13 -39.33 -6.79 -3.79
N LYS A 14 -40.35 -6.18 -4.21
CA LYS A 14 -40.74 -4.79 -4.59
C LYS A 14 -39.93 -3.59 -4.03
N SER A 15 -38.70 -3.73 -3.68
CA SER A 15 -37.94 -2.66 -3.08
C SER A 15 -37.24 -1.79 -4.15
N ASN A 16 -37.28 -0.50 -3.97
CA ASN A 16 -36.46 0.42 -4.72
C ASN A 16 -35.01 0.34 -4.23
N SER A 17 -34.24 -0.62 -4.78
CA SER A 17 -32.84 -0.81 -4.45
C SER A 17 -31.97 0.40 -4.73
N ASP A 18 -32.33 1.19 -5.76
CA ASP A 18 -31.59 2.41 -6.14
C ASP A 18 -31.54 3.43 -5.02
N ALA A 19 -32.63 3.52 -4.25
CA ALA A 19 -32.75 4.53 -3.18
C ALA A 19 -31.94 4.16 -1.92
N LYS A 20 -31.77 2.87 -1.62
CA LYS A 20 -31.24 2.41 -0.35
C LYS A 20 -29.94 1.62 -0.42
N MET A 21 -29.61 1.04 -1.57
CA MET A 21 -28.36 0.28 -1.72
C MET A 21 -27.23 1.18 -2.17
N ARG A 22 -26.09 1.03 -1.51
CA ARG A 22 -24.84 1.75 -1.83
C ARG A 22 -23.73 0.74 -2.08
N VAL A 23 -22.82 1.10 -2.95
CA VAL A 23 -21.54 0.41 -3.15
C VAL A 23 -20.42 1.42 -3.06
N ARG A 24 -19.35 1.08 -2.39
CA ARG A 24 -18.11 1.87 -2.43
C ARG A 24 -17.06 1.12 -3.25
N ILE A 25 -16.53 1.80 -4.26
CA ILE A 25 -15.46 1.28 -5.13
C ILE A 25 -14.14 1.91 -4.70
N PRO A 26 -13.19 1.09 -4.23
CA PRO A 26 -11.92 1.59 -3.72
C PRO A 26 -10.90 1.74 -4.86
N TYR A 27 -11.01 2.80 -5.64
CA TYR A 27 -10.02 3.11 -6.66
C TYR A 27 -8.65 3.33 -6.03
N ASN A 28 -7.63 2.83 -6.70
CA ASN A 28 -6.25 2.94 -6.25
C ASN A 28 -5.33 3.07 -7.45
N GLY A 29 -4.74 4.21 -7.64
CA GLY A 29 -3.84 4.49 -8.74
C GLY A 29 -2.61 5.25 -8.26
N TRP A 30 -1.54 5.16 -8.99
CA TRP A 30 -0.28 5.85 -8.66
C TRP A 30 -0.50 7.34 -8.39
N GLN A 31 -0.03 7.82 -7.25
CA GLN A 31 -0.21 9.18 -6.72
C GLN A 31 -1.68 9.60 -6.46
N LYS A 32 -2.61 8.65 -6.48
CA LYS A 32 -4.04 8.83 -6.17
C LYS A 32 -4.59 7.62 -5.41
N GLU A 33 -3.77 7.06 -4.56
CA GLU A 33 -4.11 5.88 -3.76
C GLU A 33 -5.29 6.19 -2.81
N MET A 34 -6.02 5.15 -2.42
CA MET A 34 -7.14 5.21 -1.49
C MET A 34 -8.27 6.18 -1.92
N SER A 35 -8.53 6.29 -3.22
CA SER A 35 -9.61 7.13 -3.77
C SER A 35 -10.93 6.37 -3.77
N ILE A 36 -11.62 6.32 -2.63
CA ILE A 36 -12.85 5.54 -2.45
C ILE A 36 -14.05 6.39 -2.84
N LYS A 37 -14.89 5.87 -3.75
CA LYS A 37 -16.08 6.55 -4.25
C LYS A 37 -17.34 5.76 -3.91
N GLU A 38 -18.37 6.46 -3.45
CA GLU A 38 -19.69 5.90 -3.20
C GLU A 38 -20.60 6.08 -4.41
N TYR A 39 -21.38 5.05 -4.72
CA TYR A 39 -22.40 5.03 -5.76
C TYR A 39 -23.68 4.38 -5.25
N LYS A 40 -24.84 4.86 -5.75
CA LYS A 40 -26.08 4.10 -5.66
C LYS A 40 -26.00 2.92 -6.62
N PHE A 41 -26.70 1.85 -6.33
CA PHE A 41 -26.75 0.70 -7.26
C PHE A 41 -27.23 1.08 -8.66
N GLY A 42 -28.23 1.96 -8.77
CA GLY A 42 -28.69 2.46 -10.07
C GLY A 42 -27.62 3.23 -10.87
N ASP A 43 -26.69 3.93 -10.19
CA ASP A 43 -25.62 4.70 -10.85
C ASP A 43 -24.62 3.78 -11.57
N VAL A 44 -24.48 2.53 -11.09
CA VAL A 44 -23.63 1.50 -11.68
C VAL A 44 -24.43 0.45 -12.48
N GLY A 45 -25.71 0.72 -12.75
CA GLY A 45 -26.59 -0.09 -13.58
C GLY A 45 -27.18 -1.33 -12.88
N LEU A 46 -26.93 -1.54 -11.60
CA LEU A 46 -27.48 -2.65 -10.84
C LEU A 46 -28.97 -2.42 -10.55
N ALA A 47 -29.82 -3.40 -10.86
CA ALA A 47 -31.25 -3.36 -10.60
C ALA A 47 -31.77 -4.76 -10.32
N GLN A 48 -32.68 -4.90 -9.36
CA GLN A 48 -33.36 -6.16 -9.14
C GLN A 48 -34.32 -6.49 -10.28
N THR A 49 -34.27 -7.70 -10.80
CA THR A 49 -35.22 -8.18 -11.82
C THR A 49 -36.56 -8.52 -11.19
N GLN A 50 -37.65 -8.48 -11.98
CA GLN A 50 -38.96 -8.83 -11.50
C GLN A 50 -39.10 -10.34 -11.26
N PRO A 51 -39.76 -10.76 -10.17
CA PRO A 51 -40.05 -12.17 -9.92
C PRO A 51 -40.85 -12.79 -11.06
N GLY A 52 -40.52 -14.03 -11.45
CA GLY A 52 -41.22 -14.78 -12.45
C GLY A 52 -40.84 -14.52 -13.90
N VAL A 53 -39.90 -13.60 -14.15
CA VAL A 53 -39.29 -13.41 -15.48
C VAL A 53 -38.11 -14.37 -15.63
N TYR A 54 -37.86 -14.83 -16.87
CA TYR A 54 -36.73 -15.72 -17.13
C TYR A 54 -35.42 -15.06 -16.77
N GLN A 55 -34.65 -15.74 -16.00
CA GLN A 55 -33.58 -15.24 -15.16
C GLN A 55 -32.27 -15.05 -15.91
N ARG A 56 -31.91 -13.83 -16.15
CA ARG A 56 -30.53 -13.44 -16.49
C ARG A 56 -30.10 -12.32 -15.55
N THR A 57 -28.83 -12.26 -15.28
CA THR A 57 -28.24 -11.09 -14.65
C THR A 57 -28.51 -9.86 -15.49
N SER A 58 -28.99 -8.78 -14.88
CA SER A 58 -29.31 -7.55 -15.60
C SER A 58 -28.06 -6.76 -15.92
N GLN A 59 -27.16 -6.66 -14.98
CA GLN A 59 -25.90 -5.94 -15.03
C GLN A 59 -24.90 -6.56 -14.07
N VAL A 60 -23.64 -6.52 -14.42
CA VAL A 60 -22.54 -6.96 -13.56
C VAL A 60 -21.60 -5.77 -13.30
N LEU A 61 -21.39 -5.45 -12.04
CA LEU A 61 -20.30 -4.58 -11.62
C LEU A 61 -19.08 -5.45 -11.32
N GLU A 62 -18.09 -5.40 -12.20
CA GLU A 62 -16.84 -6.15 -12.06
C GLU A 62 -15.71 -5.25 -11.56
N VAL A 63 -14.95 -5.74 -10.58
CA VAL A 63 -13.74 -5.11 -10.08
C VAL A 63 -12.64 -6.16 -10.02
N SER A 64 -11.54 -5.91 -10.71
CA SER A 64 -10.47 -6.89 -10.83
C SER A 64 -9.10 -6.26 -10.96
N ASN A 65 -8.09 -7.02 -10.58
CA ASN A 65 -6.70 -6.75 -10.84
C ASN A 65 -6.04 -7.92 -11.58
N THR A 66 -5.08 -7.62 -12.44
CA THR A 66 -4.28 -8.62 -13.17
C THR A 66 -2.80 -8.28 -13.03
N GLY A 67 -1.98 -9.25 -12.63
CA GLY A 67 -0.54 -9.09 -12.47
C GLY A 67 -0.09 -8.78 -11.05
N ASN A 68 1.22 -8.58 -10.88
CA ASN A 68 1.89 -8.44 -9.58
C ASN A 68 1.62 -7.12 -8.85
N TRP A 69 1.23 -6.07 -9.55
CA TRP A 69 0.70 -4.88 -8.88
C TRP A 69 -0.73 -5.14 -8.43
N SER A 70 -0.87 -5.78 -7.28
CA SER A 70 -2.16 -6.28 -6.76
C SER A 70 -3.21 -5.20 -6.56
N THR A 71 -2.79 -3.93 -6.47
CA THR A 71 -3.71 -2.81 -6.22
C THR A 71 -3.53 -1.62 -7.17
N LYS A 72 -3.04 -1.85 -8.40
CA LYS A 72 -2.78 -0.76 -9.37
C LYS A 72 -4.02 0.01 -9.85
N LYS A 73 -5.21 -0.55 -9.69
CA LYS A 73 -6.49 0.06 -10.10
C LYS A 73 -7.47 0.20 -8.94
N TYR A 74 -7.50 -0.81 -8.09
CA TYR A 74 -8.44 -0.93 -6.98
C TYR A 74 -7.75 -1.63 -5.81
N LEU A 75 -8.18 -1.32 -4.58
CA LEU A 75 -7.85 -2.17 -3.44
C LEU A 75 -8.64 -3.49 -3.54
N PRO A 76 -8.12 -4.62 -3.06
CA PRO A 76 -8.80 -5.91 -3.01
C PRO A 76 -9.87 -5.93 -1.90
N LEU A 77 -10.70 -4.91 -1.88
CA LEU A 77 -11.68 -4.58 -0.87
C LEU A 77 -13.01 -4.26 -1.54
N GLY A 78 -14.10 -4.75 -0.99
CA GLY A 78 -15.43 -4.36 -1.42
C GLY A 78 -16.34 -4.05 -0.25
N TYR A 79 -17.36 -3.23 -0.52
CA TYR A 79 -18.32 -2.77 0.46
C TYR A 79 -19.67 -2.53 -0.21
N VAL A 80 -20.72 -3.07 0.37
CA VAL A 80 -22.11 -2.78 0.04
C VAL A 80 -22.92 -2.51 1.30
N GLU A 81 -23.86 -1.59 1.21
CA GLU A 81 -24.66 -1.15 2.35
C GLU A 81 -26.14 -1.02 1.96
N ASN A 82 -27.01 -1.42 2.87
CA ASN A 82 -28.42 -1.07 2.86
C ASN A 82 -28.67 0.02 3.91
N THR A 83 -28.84 1.26 3.45
CA THR A 83 -29.01 2.42 4.34
C THR A 83 -30.35 2.42 5.09
N GLU A 84 -31.38 1.70 4.60
CA GLU A 84 -32.67 1.54 5.28
C GLU A 84 -32.60 0.48 6.41
N ALA A 85 -31.83 -0.58 6.18
CA ALA A 85 -31.65 -1.66 7.15
C ALA A 85 -30.49 -1.41 8.12
N HIS A 86 -29.69 -0.38 7.90
CA HIS A 86 -28.48 -0.07 8.67
C HIS A 86 -27.54 -1.28 8.76
N THR A 87 -27.31 -1.94 7.62
CA THR A 87 -26.42 -3.11 7.54
C THR A 87 -25.47 -3.00 6.37
N SER A 88 -24.25 -3.44 6.56
CA SER A 88 -23.23 -3.49 5.51
C SER A 88 -22.57 -4.85 5.45
N LEU A 89 -22.19 -5.24 4.24
CA LEU A 89 -21.35 -6.40 3.94
C LEU A 89 -20.05 -5.88 3.33
N PHE A 90 -18.92 -6.36 3.82
CA PHE A 90 -17.61 -6.02 3.29
C PHE A 90 -16.74 -7.27 3.15
N TRP A 91 -15.76 -7.21 2.26
CA TRP A 91 -14.81 -8.31 2.04
C TRP A 91 -13.44 -7.78 1.70
N GLN A 92 -12.41 -8.60 1.97
CA GLN A 92 -11.03 -8.35 1.62
C GLN A 92 -10.44 -9.61 0.99
N ILE A 93 -9.88 -9.50 -0.22
CA ILE A 93 -9.17 -10.58 -0.89
C ILE A 93 -7.69 -10.48 -0.50
N GLU A 94 -7.14 -11.55 0.09
CA GLU A 94 -5.78 -11.55 0.66
C GLU A 94 -4.82 -12.22 -0.32
N HIS A 95 -4.55 -11.53 -1.42
CA HIS A 95 -3.68 -12.02 -2.48
C HIS A 95 -2.81 -10.89 -3.07
N ASN A 96 -1.55 -11.22 -3.32
CA ASN A 96 -0.54 -10.30 -3.83
C ASN A 96 -0.42 -10.28 -5.37
N GLY A 97 -1.35 -10.92 -6.09
CA GLY A 97 -1.39 -10.99 -7.54
C GLY A 97 -2.76 -10.67 -8.12
N SER A 98 -3.21 -11.49 -9.07
CA SER A 98 -4.49 -11.31 -9.76
C SER A 98 -5.67 -11.74 -8.90
N TRP A 99 -6.72 -10.92 -8.87
CA TRP A 99 -7.95 -11.21 -8.14
C TRP A 99 -9.16 -10.57 -8.83
N HIS A 100 -10.36 -11.03 -8.44
CA HIS A 100 -11.61 -10.57 -9.02
C HIS A 100 -12.73 -10.60 -7.99
N TYR A 101 -13.62 -9.62 -8.05
CA TYR A 101 -14.97 -9.75 -7.49
C TYR A 101 -16.00 -9.12 -8.40
N GLU A 102 -17.24 -9.58 -8.26
CA GLU A 102 -18.38 -9.01 -8.97
C GLU A 102 -19.60 -8.88 -8.07
N ILE A 103 -20.40 -7.86 -8.35
CA ILE A 103 -21.71 -7.65 -7.73
C ILE A 103 -22.72 -7.65 -8.86
N SER A 104 -23.76 -8.46 -8.73
CA SER A 104 -24.84 -8.56 -9.72
C SER A 104 -26.14 -8.97 -9.08
N ASP A 105 -27.19 -9.10 -9.88
CA ASP A 105 -28.49 -9.57 -9.46
C ASP A 105 -28.82 -10.95 -10.05
N GLN A 106 -29.52 -11.71 -9.27
CA GLN A 106 -30.20 -12.94 -9.73
C GLN A 106 -31.61 -12.96 -9.17
N ASN A 107 -32.60 -12.81 -10.03
CA ASN A 107 -33.99 -12.65 -9.62
C ASN A 107 -34.23 -11.38 -8.79
N THR A 108 -34.56 -11.59 -7.52
CA THR A 108 -34.86 -10.55 -6.55
C THR A 108 -33.74 -10.34 -5.53
N HIS A 109 -32.59 -11.00 -5.75
CA HIS A 109 -31.46 -10.96 -4.83
C HIS A 109 -30.22 -10.40 -5.53
N PHE A 110 -29.46 -9.61 -4.80
CA PHE A 110 -28.11 -9.27 -5.17
C PHE A 110 -27.14 -10.32 -4.64
N TYR A 111 -26.09 -10.57 -5.40
CA TYR A 111 -25.02 -11.45 -4.96
C TYR A 111 -23.66 -10.76 -5.08
N VAL A 112 -22.73 -11.24 -4.30
CA VAL A 112 -21.29 -10.96 -4.41
C VAL A 112 -20.59 -12.26 -4.74
N CYS A 113 -19.72 -12.23 -5.74
CA CYS A 113 -18.83 -13.33 -6.06
C CYS A 113 -17.40 -12.81 -5.94
N VAL A 114 -16.56 -13.49 -5.14
CA VAL A 114 -15.17 -13.12 -4.91
C VAL A 114 -14.24 -14.27 -5.23
N SER A 115 -13.08 -13.97 -5.80
CA SER A 115 -12.10 -14.98 -6.19
C SER A 115 -10.68 -14.43 -6.25
N GLY A 116 -9.69 -15.31 -6.28
CA GLY A 116 -8.36 -15.03 -6.78
C GLY A 116 -8.37 -14.89 -8.31
N PRO A 117 -7.33 -15.37 -9.01
CA PRO A 117 -7.27 -15.31 -10.47
C PRO A 117 -8.40 -16.11 -11.12
N THR A 118 -8.87 -15.63 -12.26
CA THR A 118 -9.90 -16.26 -13.09
C THR A 118 -9.37 -16.53 -14.49
N GLU A 119 -10.07 -17.36 -15.26
CA GLU A 119 -9.68 -17.59 -16.66
C GLU A 119 -9.88 -16.32 -17.50
N VAL A 120 -11.01 -15.64 -17.32
CA VAL A 120 -11.39 -14.48 -18.14
C VAL A 120 -10.49 -13.27 -17.88
N GLN A 121 -10.27 -12.90 -16.61
CA GLN A 121 -9.55 -11.66 -16.27
C GLN A 121 -8.02 -11.86 -16.17
N SER A 122 -7.56 -13.09 -15.92
CA SER A 122 -6.14 -13.34 -15.60
C SER A 122 -5.54 -14.58 -16.26
N HIS A 123 -6.25 -15.18 -17.24
CA HIS A 123 -5.78 -16.37 -17.96
C HIS A 123 -5.37 -17.54 -17.05
N TRP A 124 -6.12 -17.74 -15.97
CA TRP A 124 -5.84 -18.76 -14.99
C TRP A 124 -6.76 -19.97 -15.15
N PHE A 125 -6.20 -21.13 -15.29
CA PHE A 125 -6.86 -22.41 -15.06
C PHE A 125 -5.89 -23.44 -14.50
N LYS A 126 -6.43 -24.47 -13.88
CA LYS A 126 -5.68 -25.62 -13.40
C LYS A 126 -6.49 -26.90 -13.59
N ASN A 127 -5.88 -27.93 -14.16
CA ASN A 127 -6.46 -29.25 -14.22
C ASN A 127 -6.23 -29.98 -12.89
N LEU A 128 -7.26 -30.59 -12.34
CA LEU A 128 -7.17 -31.41 -11.13
C LEU A 128 -7.42 -32.87 -11.51
N ALA A 129 -6.42 -33.73 -11.24
CA ALA A 129 -6.60 -35.16 -11.37
C ALA A 129 -7.50 -35.70 -10.23
N PRO A 130 -8.10 -36.90 -10.39
CA PRO A 130 -8.87 -37.52 -9.33
C PRO A 130 -8.05 -37.67 -8.04
N GLY A 131 -8.55 -37.11 -6.95
CA GLY A 131 -7.89 -37.12 -5.63
C GLY A 131 -6.99 -35.91 -5.36
N GLU A 132 -6.74 -35.04 -6.32
CA GLU A 132 -6.07 -33.76 -6.10
C GLU A 132 -7.01 -32.70 -5.52
N SER A 133 -6.45 -31.77 -4.78
CA SER A 133 -7.14 -30.62 -4.21
C SER A 133 -6.48 -29.31 -4.64
N PHE A 134 -7.27 -28.25 -4.66
CA PHE A 134 -6.79 -26.89 -4.88
C PHE A 134 -7.31 -25.99 -3.75
N GLU A 135 -6.40 -25.25 -3.15
CA GLU A 135 -6.73 -24.22 -2.16
C GLU A 135 -6.70 -22.85 -2.84
N SER A 136 -7.85 -22.17 -2.78
CA SER A 136 -7.99 -20.81 -3.32
C SER A 136 -7.25 -19.78 -2.45
N VAL A 137 -7.12 -18.56 -2.96
CA VAL A 137 -6.61 -17.45 -2.14
C VAL A 137 -7.59 -17.15 -1.00
N PRO A 138 -7.09 -16.72 0.19
CA PRO A 138 -7.95 -16.37 1.31
C PRO A 138 -8.82 -15.16 1.01
N VAL A 139 -10.03 -15.16 1.56
CA VAL A 139 -10.95 -14.02 1.52
C VAL A 139 -11.58 -13.84 2.89
N ALA A 140 -11.41 -12.67 3.49
CA ALA A 140 -12.13 -12.26 4.68
C ALA A 140 -13.47 -11.65 4.28
N VAL A 141 -14.55 -12.00 5.02
CA VAL A 141 -15.89 -11.44 4.83
C VAL A 141 -16.42 -11.00 6.18
N GLY A 142 -16.98 -9.80 6.24
CA GLY A 142 -17.54 -9.24 7.47
C GLY A 142 -18.89 -8.56 7.24
N VAL A 143 -19.65 -8.47 8.32
CA VAL A 143 -20.90 -7.72 8.38
C VAL A 143 -20.79 -6.72 9.52
N ALA A 144 -21.23 -5.49 9.30
CA ALA A 144 -21.30 -4.47 10.32
C ALA A 144 -22.68 -3.82 10.36
N ASP A 145 -23.05 -3.36 11.55
CA ASP A 145 -24.19 -2.49 11.71
C ASP A 145 -23.78 -1.10 11.21
N ASP A 146 -24.63 -0.50 10.32
CA ASP A 146 -24.46 0.88 9.92
C ASP A 146 -23.29 1.14 8.90
N SER A 147 -22.44 2.13 9.12
CA SER A 147 -21.65 2.86 8.17
C SER A 147 -20.35 2.18 7.66
N PHE A 148 -19.81 2.75 6.58
CA PHE A 148 -18.48 2.38 6.07
C PHE A 148 -17.37 2.52 7.14
N GLU A 149 -17.45 3.54 7.98
CA GLU A 149 -16.49 3.75 9.06
C GLU A 149 -16.45 2.58 10.06
N LYS A 150 -17.63 2.10 10.50
CA LYS A 150 -17.71 0.93 11.36
C LYS A 150 -17.17 -0.34 10.70
N ALA A 151 -17.51 -0.55 9.43
CA ALA A 151 -16.97 -1.67 8.65
C ALA A 151 -15.43 -1.62 8.57
N MET A 152 -14.86 -0.45 8.33
CA MET A 152 -13.40 -0.26 8.31
C MET A 152 -12.78 -0.41 9.71
N GLY A 153 -13.49 -0.03 10.76
CA GLY A 153 -13.08 -0.28 12.14
C GLY A 153 -12.97 -1.79 12.45
N GLU A 154 -13.98 -2.58 12.07
CA GLU A 154 -13.96 -4.04 12.25
C GLU A 154 -12.87 -4.70 11.37
N LEU A 155 -12.70 -4.23 10.14
CA LEU A 155 -11.64 -4.71 9.26
C LEU A 155 -10.24 -4.37 9.81
N THR A 156 -10.07 -3.22 10.43
CA THR A 156 -8.80 -2.83 11.09
C THR A 156 -8.47 -3.77 12.26
N LYS A 157 -9.47 -4.13 13.08
CA LYS A 157 -9.30 -5.13 14.15
C LYS A 157 -8.89 -6.50 13.60
N TYR A 158 -9.57 -6.96 12.55
CA TYR A 158 -9.24 -8.22 11.88
C TYR A 158 -7.81 -8.21 11.31
N ARG A 159 -7.43 -7.14 10.60
CA ARG A 159 -6.09 -6.97 10.04
C ARG A 159 -4.99 -7.08 11.10
N ARG A 160 -5.22 -6.51 12.28
CA ARG A 160 -4.32 -6.64 13.44
C ARG A 160 -4.17 -8.07 13.94
N MET A 161 -5.23 -8.89 13.83
CA MET A 161 -5.19 -10.29 14.27
C MET A 161 -4.38 -11.19 13.35
N ILE A 162 -4.37 -10.91 12.05
CA ILE A 162 -3.69 -11.74 11.04
C ILE A 162 -2.25 -11.31 10.78
N ARG A 163 -1.81 -10.18 11.31
CA ARG A 163 -0.45 -9.67 11.12
C ARG A 163 0.57 -10.42 11.95
N ARG A 164 1.76 -10.62 11.37
CA ARG A 164 2.92 -11.13 12.08
C ARG A 164 3.32 -10.14 13.19
N PRO A 165 3.50 -10.59 14.44
CA PRO A 165 4.07 -9.73 15.50
C PRO A 165 5.51 -9.32 15.16
N ASN A 166 5.85 -8.06 15.41
CA ASN A 166 7.19 -7.53 15.22
C ASN A 166 7.51 -6.41 16.22
N LYS A 167 8.79 -6.14 16.48
CA LYS A 167 9.23 -5.10 17.43
C LYS A 167 8.95 -3.69 16.94
N ASP A 168 8.85 -3.47 15.65
CA ASP A 168 8.53 -2.17 15.06
C ASP A 168 7.16 -1.68 15.54
N ASP A 169 6.18 -2.59 15.62
CA ASP A 169 4.82 -2.28 16.09
C ASP A 169 4.76 -1.86 17.58
N GLU A 170 5.78 -2.17 18.38
CA GLU A 170 5.79 -1.79 19.77
C GLU A 170 6.00 -0.28 19.97
N ASN A 171 6.86 0.32 19.15
CA ASN A 171 7.32 1.69 19.35
C ASN A 171 6.98 2.65 18.22
N LEU A 172 6.58 2.15 17.05
CA LEU A 172 6.30 2.94 15.85
C LEU A 172 7.40 3.97 15.57
N PRO A 173 8.65 3.55 15.35
CA PRO A 173 9.78 4.46 15.19
C PRO A 173 9.62 5.40 13.98
N VAL A 174 10.17 6.61 14.10
CA VAL A 174 10.22 7.59 13.01
C VAL A 174 11.27 7.17 11.99
N ILE A 175 10.87 7.12 10.72
CA ILE A 175 11.71 6.72 9.59
C ILE A 175 12.28 7.99 8.95
N PHE A 176 13.56 8.02 8.60
CA PHE A 176 14.11 8.92 7.61
C PHE A 176 14.51 8.11 6.36
N ASN A 177 14.18 8.64 5.18
CA ASN A 177 14.57 8.06 3.90
C ASN A 177 15.07 9.18 2.97
N ASP A 178 16.16 8.95 2.28
CA ASP A 178 16.88 9.96 1.49
C ASP A 178 16.31 10.21 0.09
N TYR A 179 15.20 9.55 -0.32
CA TYR A 179 14.71 9.61 -1.70
C TYR A 179 13.81 10.81 -1.98
N MET A 180 12.61 10.86 -1.35
CA MET A 180 11.52 11.73 -1.76
C MET A 180 11.82 13.21 -1.49
N ASN A 181 11.82 14.02 -2.55
CA ASN A 181 12.20 15.45 -2.49
C ASN A 181 13.55 15.68 -1.79
N CYS A 182 14.46 14.73 -1.92
CA CYS A 182 15.80 14.72 -1.34
C CYS A 182 16.83 14.33 -2.39
N LEU A 183 17.37 13.11 -2.38
CA LEU A 183 18.45 12.70 -3.29
C LEU A 183 17.95 12.02 -4.58
N PHE A 184 16.71 11.53 -4.63
CA PHE A 184 16.10 10.89 -5.81
C PHE A 184 16.98 9.81 -6.47
N GLY A 185 17.61 8.94 -5.65
CA GLY A 185 18.46 7.85 -6.14
C GLY A 185 19.90 8.23 -6.46
N ASP A 186 20.39 9.31 -5.87
CA ASP A 186 21.78 9.74 -5.99
C ASP A 186 22.51 9.80 -4.61
N PRO A 187 22.48 8.72 -3.81
CA PRO A 187 23.16 8.64 -2.52
C PRO A 187 24.68 8.52 -2.73
N THR A 188 25.45 9.26 -1.93
CA THR A 188 26.91 9.13 -1.82
C THR A 188 27.33 9.36 -0.38
N THR A 189 28.48 8.82 0.04
CA THR A 189 29.00 9.06 1.40
C THR A 189 28.96 10.55 1.77
N GLU A 190 29.39 11.44 0.85
CA GLU A 190 29.44 12.88 1.09
C GLU A 190 28.05 13.50 1.34
N LYS A 191 27.02 13.04 0.62
CA LYS A 191 25.66 13.55 0.76
C LYS A 191 24.92 12.97 1.97
N GLU A 192 25.22 11.71 2.29
CA GLU A 192 24.58 10.99 3.39
C GLU A 192 24.96 11.53 4.77
N LEU A 193 26.26 11.76 5.03
CA LEU A 193 26.72 12.13 6.36
C LEU A 193 25.98 13.35 6.96
N PRO A 194 25.82 14.50 6.26
CA PRO A 194 25.07 15.62 6.82
C PRO A 194 23.56 15.34 6.98
N LEU A 195 22.97 14.50 6.12
CA LEU A 195 21.57 14.11 6.27
C LEU A 195 21.36 13.20 7.49
N ILE A 196 22.28 12.26 7.74
CA ILE A 196 22.28 11.40 8.93
C ILE A 196 22.34 12.26 10.21
N ASP A 197 23.20 13.26 10.23
CA ASP A 197 23.31 14.18 11.37
C ASP A 197 21.98 14.92 11.61
N ALA A 198 21.39 15.48 10.55
CA ALA A 198 20.14 16.22 10.65
C ALA A 198 18.96 15.31 11.04
N ALA A 199 18.88 14.10 10.49
CA ALA A 199 17.83 13.13 10.83
C ALA A 199 17.92 12.71 12.32
N ALA A 200 19.12 12.41 12.81
CA ALA A 200 19.36 12.10 14.22
C ALA A 200 18.98 13.26 15.13
N GLU A 201 19.36 14.49 14.75
CA GLU A 201 19.03 15.72 15.49
C GLU A 201 17.51 15.98 15.55
N CYS A 202 16.77 15.60 14.49
CA CYS A 202 15.32 15.68 14.46
C CYS A 202 14.65 14.57 15.28
N GLY A 203 15.38 13.53 15.66
CA GLY A 203 14.86 12.42 16.46
C GLY A 203 14.31 11.26 15.65
N CYS A 204 14.76 11.09 14.40
CA CYS A 204 14.51 9.88 13.61
C CYS A 204 15.18 8.67 14.24
N GLU A 205 14.62 7.49 14.02
CA GLU A 205 15.03 6.23 14.67
C GLU A 205 15.47 5.16 13.65
N TYR A 206 15.01 5.27 12.40
CA TYR A 206 15.53 4.56 11.22
C TYR A 206 16.13 5.57 10.24
N TYR A 207 17.16 5.14 9.52
CA TYR A 207 17.71 5.90 8.38
C TYR A 207 17.90 4.97 7.19
N VAL A 208 17.20 5.25 6.09
CA VAL A 208 17.15 4.39 4.90
C VAL A 208 17.89 5.06 3.76
N ILE A 209 18.93 4.39 3.26
CA ILE A 209 19.61 4.72 2.00
C ILE A 209 18.76 4.09 0.89
N ASP A 210 18.06 4.91 0.11
CA ASP A 210 17.12 4.45 -0.91
C ASP A 210 17.83 4.05 -2.21
N ALA A 211 17.14 3.97 -3.33
CA ALA A 211 17.65 3.53 -4.61
C ALA A 211 18.96 4.23 -5.04
N GLY A 212 19.78 3.54 -5.81
CA GLY A 212 21.01 4.08 -6.38
C GLY A 212 22.30 3.67 -5.68
N TRP A 213 22.26 3.21 -4.45
CA TRP A 213 23.46 2.85 -3.67
C TRP A 213 24.34 1.77 -4.33
N TYR A 214 23.76 0.93 -5.19
CA TYR A 214 24.39 -0.20 -5.89
C TYR A 214 24.90 0.17 -7.30
N ALA A 215 24.51 1.32 -7.84
CA ALA A 215 24.75 1.67 -9.23
C ALA A 215 25.85 2.72 -9.39
N PRO A 216 26.82 2.53 -10.29
CA PRO A 216 27.85 3.56 -10.55
C PRO A 216 27.30 4.80 -11.26
N GLY A 217 26.17 4.68 -11.97
CA GLY A 217 25.53 5.75 -12.74
C GLY A 217 24.02 5.78 -12.53
N GLU A 218 23.27 5.73 -13.64
CA GLU A 218 21.82 5.61 -13.60
C GLU A 218 21.42 4.29 -12.95
N TRP A 219 20.57 4.36 -11.92
CA TRP A 219 20.27 3.22 -11.07
C TRP A 219 19.17 2.29 -11.61
N TRP A 220 18.27 2.83 -12.46
CA TRP A 220 17.01 2.18 -12.81
C TRP A 220 17.18 0.81 -13.47
N ASP A 221 18.09 0.66 -14.41
CA ASP A 221 18.26 -0.54 -15.22
C ASP A 221 19.45 -1.42 -14.81
N SER A 222 20.10 -1.11 -13.68
CA SER A 222 21.24 -1.84 -13.11
C SER A 222 20.91 -2.63 -11.84
N VAL A 223 19.63 -2.70 -11.44
CA VAL A 223 19.15 -3.50 -10.30
C VAL A 223 19.44 -5.00 -10.49
N GLY A 224 19.74 -5.73 -9.42
CA GLY A 224 19.81 -7.20 -9.47
C GLY A 224 20.97 -7.83 -8.68
N GLU A 225 22.20 -7.27 -8.71
CA GLU A 225 23.33 -7.83 -7.96
C GLU A 225 23.42 -7.33 -6.52
N TRP A 226 22.95 -6.12 -6.28
CA TRP A 226 22.84 -5.52 -4.95
C TRP A 226 24.16 -5.46 -4.18
N GLN A 227 25.22 -5.08 -4.89
CA GLN A 227 26.54 -4.78 -4.34
C GLN A 227 26.74 -3.27 -4.37
N GLU A 228 27.36 -2.72 -3.32
CA GLU A 228 27.56 -1.28 -3.23
C GLU A 228 28.45 -0.71 -4.35
N SER A 229 28.10 0.44 -4.87
CA SER A 229 28.93 1.17 -5.82
C SER A 229 30.13 1.82 -5.12
N ARG A 230 31.35 1.45 -5.54
CA ARG A 230 32.58 2.04 -5.01
C ARG A 230 32.81 3.49 -5.47
N GLU A 231 32.12 3.94 -6.50
CA GLU A 231 32.12 5.34 -6.90
C GLU A 231 31.31 6.20 -5.91
N ARG A 232 30.20 5.68 -5.42
CA ARG A 232 29.31 6.34 -4.46
C ARG A 232 29.81 6.21 -3.02
N PHE A 233 30.32 5.03 -2.68
CA PHE A 233 30.81 4.66 -1.36
C PHE A 233 32.26 4.14 -1.45
N PRO A 234 33.26 5.02 -1.58
CA PRO A 234 34.66 4.62 -1.81
C PRO A 234 35.21 3.67 -0.73
N ASN A 235 34.79 3.84 0.52
CA ASN A 235 35.18 2.99 1.64
C ASN A 235 34.18 1.84 1.92
N GLY A 236 33.16 1.67 1.06
CA GLY A 236 32.05 0.74 1.22
C GLY A 236 30.86 1.36 1.93
N ILE A 237 29.66 0.83 1.65
CA ILE A 237 28.41 1.30 2.26
C ILE A 237 28.41 1.09 3.78
N LYS A 238 29.22 0.13 4.27
CA LYS A 238 29.35 -0.16 5.69
C LYS A 238 29.86 1.03 6.50
N GLU A 239 30.69 1.90 5.94
CA GLU A 239 31.10 3.16 6.58
C GLU A 239 29.88 4.00 6.97
N VAL A 240 28.93 4.15 6.04
CA VAL A 240 27.73 4.95 6.22
C VAL A 240 26.75 4.26 7.18
N THR A 241 26.54 2.95 7.05
CA THR A 241 25.65 2.22 7.97
C THR A 241 26.20 2.16 9.39
N ASP A 242 27.52 2.10 9.57
CA ASP A 242 28.17 2.21 10.89
C ASP A 242 27.97 3.62 11.46
N TYR A 243 28.05 4.66 10.63
CA TYR A 243 27.82 6.04 11.06
C TYR A 243 26.35 6.27 11.49
N ILE A 244 25.39 5.71 10.77
CA ILE A 244 23.97 5.72 11.18
C ILE A 244 23.80 5.12 12.57
N ARG A 245 24.43 3.95 12.84
CA ARG A 245 24.40 3.31 14.17
C ARG A 245 25.07 4.16 15.25
N GLN A 246 26.19 4.82 14.94
CA GLN A 246 26.86 5.74 15.88
C GLN A 246 25.96 6.91 16.27
N LYS A 247 25.05 7.33 15.40
CA LYS A 247 24.04 8.36 15.69
C LYS A 247 22.79 7.83 16.40
N GLY A 248 22.76 6.52 16.73
CA GLY A 248 21.68 5.90 17.50
C GLY A 248 20.48 5.46 16.65
N MET A 249 20.59 5.48 15.33
CA MET A 249 19.56 5.01 14.40
C MET A 249 19.86 3.61 13.87
N ILE A 250 18.82 2.92 13.40
CA ILE A 250 18.94 1.63 12.71
C ILE A 250 19.10 1.92 11.21
N PRO A 251 20.15 1.40 10.56
CA PRO A 251 20.35 1.60 9.12
C PRO A 251 19.40 0.74 8.29
N GLY A 252 18.93 1.30 7.19
CA GLY A 252 18.12 0.64 6.19
C GLY A 252 18.67 0.82 4.79
N VAL A 253 18.26 -0.06 3.87
CA VAL A 253 18.52 0.04 2.43
C VAL A 253 17.27 -0.28 1.62
N TRP A 254 17.21 0.27 0.41
CA TRP A 254 16.22 -0.06 -0.59
C TRP A 254 16.65 -1.27 -1.42
N LEU A 255 15.71 -2.17 -1.69
CA LEU A 255 15.87 -3.36 -2.55
C LEU A 255 14.64 -3.53 -3.44
N GLU A 256 14.83 -4.19 -4.60
CA GLU A 256 13.77 -4.64 -5.50
C GLU A 256 14.14 -6.04 -6.01
N LEU A 257 13.85 -7.06 -5.19
CA LEU A 257 14.40 -8.41 -5.37
C LEU A 257 13.68 -9.26 -6.41
N GLU A 258 12.50 -8.84 -6.87
CA GLU A 258 11.73 -9.60 -7.86
C GLU A 258 12.14 -9.30 -9.31
N VAL A 259 13.13 -8.43 -9.52
CA VAL A 259 13.53 -8.00 -10.86
C VAL A 259 15.04 -7.98 -11.06
N MET A 260 15.45 -8.04 -12.34
CA MET A 260 16.81 -7.70 -12.76
C MET A 260 16.80 -6.72 -13.94
N GLY A 261 17.59 -5.67 -13.84
CA GLY A 261 17.79 -4.70 -14.90
C GLY A 261 18.55 -5.26 -16.11
N ILE A 262 18.26 -4.75 -17.29
CA ILE A 262 18.91 -5.21 -18.52
C ILE A 262 20.42 -4.92 -18.56
N ASN A 263 20.89 -3.95 -17.78
CA ASN A 263 22.30 -3.60 -17.65
C ASN A 263 23.01 -4.30 -16.49
N CYS A 264 22.28 -5.09 -15.69
CA CYS A 264 22.87 -5.97 -14.69
C CYS A 264 23.66 -7.10 -15.35
N GLU A 265 24.92 -7.28 -15.00
CA GLU A 265 25.78 -8.32 -15.60
C GLU A 265 25.24 -9.73 -15.29
N LYS A 266 24.68 -9.93 -14.10
CA LYS A 266 24.07 -11.21 -13.72
C LYS A 266 22.86 -11.54 -14.61
N ALA A 267 22.03 -10.55 -14.97
CA ALA A 267 20.90 -10.75 -15.87
C ALA A 267 21.32 -11.20 -17.28
N LYS A 268 22.47 -10.72 -17.78
CA LYS A 268 23.00 -11.10 -19.09
C LYS A 268 23.46 -12.56 -19.12
N ASN A 269 23.94 -13.08 -18.00
CA ASN A 269 24.55 -14.41 -17.89
C ASN A 269 23.62 -15.45 -17.25
N ALA A 270 22.54 -15.05 -16.57
CA ALA A 270 21.59 -15.96 -15.94
C ALA A 270 20.83 -16.81 -16.98
N PRO A 271 20.49 -18.07 -16.65
CA PRO A 271 19.63 -18.90 -17.50
C PRO A 271 18.24 -18.27 -17.69
N ASP A 272 17.58 -18.60 -18.81
CA ASP A 272 16.24 -18.03 -19.11
C ASP A 272 15.16 -18.49 -18.12
N ASP A 273 15.33 -19.64 -17.47
CA ASP A 273 14.40 -20.17 -16.47
C ASP A 273 14.45 -19.44 -15.11
N TRP A 274 15.36 -18.50 -14.94
CA TRP A 274 15.31 -17.55 -13.82
C TRP A 274 14.20 -16.52 -13.96
N PHE A 275 13.69 -16.35 -15.19
CA PHE A 275 12.79 -15.25 -15.54
C PHE A 275 11.41 -15.76 -15.96
N PHE A 276 10.42 -14.92 -15.84
CA PHE A 276 9.14 -15.14 -16.50
C PHE A 276 9.35 -15.23 -18.01
N ILE A 277 8.73 -16.25 -18.62
CA ILE A 277 8.77 -16.46 -20.08
C ILE A 277 7.36 -16.37 -20.64
N ARG A 278 7.20 -15.60 -21.71
CA ARG A 278 6.00 -15.56 -22.57
C ARG A 278 6.41 -15.51 -24.03
N HIS A 279 5.71 -16.32 -24.86
CA HIS A 279 6.00 -16.39 -26.30
C HIS A 279 7.48 -16.69 -26.60
N GLY A 280 8.11 -17.50 -25.76
CA GLY A 280 9.51 -17.89 -25.89
C GLY A 280 10.54 -16.78 -25.58
N LYS A 281 10.14 -15.71 -24.86
CA LYS A 281 11.00 -14.59 -24.49
C LYS A 281 10.84 -14.26 -23.01
N ARG A 282 11.92 -13.74 -22.39
CA ARG A 282 11.86 -13.18 -21.04
C ARG A 282 10.82 -12.05 -20.99
N VAL A 283 9.98 -12.06 -19.98
CA VAL A 283 9.04 -10.97 -19.73
C VAL A 283 9.81 -9.73 -19.32
N TYR A 284 9.54 -8.66 -20.05
CA TYR A 284 10.27 -7.40 -19.96
C TYR A 284 9.30 -6.24 -19.80
N ASP A 285 9.57 -5.38 -18.84
CA ASP A 285 8.90 -4.09 -18.68
C ASP A 285 9.90 -3.05 -18.13
N ARG A 286 9.86 -1.82 -18.67
CA ARG A 286 10.62 -0.67 -18.18
C ARG A 286 12.11 -0.97 -17.92
N SER A 287 12.79 -1.61 -18.85
CA SER A 287 14.22 -1.99 -18.77
C SER A 287 14.55 -3.03 -17.69
N ARG A 288 13.59 -3.84 -17.28
CA ARG A 288 13.74 -4.88 -16.24
C ARG A 288 13.07 -6.18 -16.65
N TYR A 289 13.67 -7.29 -16.25
CA TYR A 289 13.11 -8.64 -16.35
C TYR A 289 12.50 -9.06 -15.03
N GLN A 290 11.35 -9.76 -15.08
CA GLN A 290 10.72 -10.38 -13.92
C GLN A 290 11.43 -11.69 -13.57
N LEU A 291 11.91 -11.83 -12.33
CA LEU A 291 12.42 -13.07 -11.78
C LEU A 291 11.28 -14.02 -11.39
N ASP A 292 11.55 -15.31 -11.47
CA ASP A 292 10.61 -16.36 -11.10
C ASP A 292 10.98 -17.00 -9.76
N PHE A 293 10.27 -16.66 -8.70
CA PHE A 293 10.52 -17.19 -7.34
C PHE A 293 10.19 -18.68 -7.18
N ARG A 294 9.65 -19.34 -8.20
CA ARG A 294 9.53 -20.80 -8.24
C ARG A 294 10.87 -21.49 -8.52
N ASN A 295 11.84 -20.76 -9.08
CA ASN A 295 13.17 -21.27 -9.37
C ASN A 295 14.04 -21.24 -8.10
N PRO A 296 14.60 -22.40 -7.65
CA PRO A 296 15.40 -22.44 -6.44
C PRO A 296 16.71 -21.65 -6.52
N GLU A 297 17.30 -21.47 -7.72
CA GLU A 297 18.51 -20.69 -7.89
C GLU A 297 18.23 -19.19 -7.72
N VAL A 298 17.02 -18.73 -8.10
CA VAL A 298 16.56 -17.36 -7.81
C VAL A 298 16.41 -17.15 -6.31
N ILE A 299 15.82 -18.14 -5.60
CA ILE A 299 15.71 -18.10 -4.13
C ILE A 299 17.09 -18.05 -3.46
N GLU A 300 18.06 -18.85 -3.94
CA GLU A 300 19.43 -18.81 -3.44
C GLU A 300 20.06 -17.42 -3.63
N HIS A 301 19.94 -16.86 -4.82
CA HIS A 301 20.44 -15.51 -5.13
C HIS A 301 19.86 -14.44 -4.22
N VAL A 302 18.53 -14.37 -4.06
CA VAL A 302 17.90 -13.34 -3.21
C VAL A 302 18.22 -13.55 -1.73
N ASN A 303 18.42 -14.79 -1.29
CA ASN A 303 18.88 -15.10 0.05
C ASN A 303 20.32 -14.62 0.31
N GLU A 304 21.23 -14.77 -0.66
CA GLU A 304 22.58 -14.21 -0.57
C GLU A 304 22.55 -12.68 -0.44
N VAL A 305 21.62 -12.01 -1.15
CA VAL A 305 21.45 -10.56 -1.03
C VAL A 305 20.97 -10.18 0.37
N ILE A 306 19.92 -10.82 0.89
CA ILE A 306 19.42 -10.56 2.24
C ILE A 306 20.52 -10.80 3.28
N ASP A 307 21.23 -11.93 3.18
CA ASP A 307 22.31 -12.27 4.10
C ASP A 307 23.42 -11.20 4.09
N ARG A 308 23.82 -10.73 2.90
CA ARG A 308 24.83 -9.67 2.74
C ARG A 308 24.39 -8.34 3.38
N VAL A 309 23.17 -7.87 3.07
CA VAL A 309 22.74 -6.58 3.62
C VAL A 309 22.54 -6.63 5.13
N VAL A 310 22.05 -7.75 5.65
CA VAL A 310 21.84 -7.91 7.10
C VAL A 310 23.15 -8.16 7.83
N LYS A 311 23.98 -9.11 7.38
CA LYS A 311 25.18 -9.55 8.10
C LYS A 311 26.39 -8.66 7.83
N ASP A 312 26.66 -8.35 6.54
CA ASP A 312 27.90 -7.66 6.18
C ASP A 312 27.74 -6.14 6.29
N TYR A 313 26.58 -5.59 5.85
CA TYR A 313 26.31 -4.15 5.98
C TYR A 313 25.66 -3.77 7.31
N GLY A 314 25.12 -4.74 8.04
CA GLY A 314 24.49 -4.54 9.35
C GLY A 314 23.16 -3.80 9.26
N VAL A 315 22.41 -4.01 8.21
CA VAL A 315 21.11 -3.40 7.97
C VAL A 315 20.03 -4.07 8.85
N GLY A 316 19.19 -3.27 9.47
CA GLY A 316 18.04 -3.73 10.25
C GLY A 316 16.68 -3.32 9.66
N TYR A 317 16.68 -2.59 8.55
CA TYR A 317 15.48 -2.13 7.84
C TYR A 317 15.66 -2.27 6.34
N ILE A 318 14.67 -2.82 5.65
CA ILE A 318 14.67 -2.92 4.18
C ILE A 318 13.40 -2.27 3.65
N LYS A 319 13.53 -1.32 2.72
CA LYS A 319 12.42 -0.90 1.87
C LYS A 319 12.40 -1.80 0.64
N MET A 320 11.44 -2.72 0.61
CA MET A 320 11.23 -3.68 -0.48
C MET A 320 10.28 -3.10 -1.50
N ASP A 321 10.81 -2.73 -2.65
CA ASP A 321 10.05 -2.09 -3.72
C ASP A 321 9.74 -3.05 -4.88
N TYR A 322 8.85 -2.62 -5.76
CA TYR A 322 8.49 -3.33 -6.98
C TYR A 322 7.89 -2.37 -8.02
N ASN A 323 8.57 -2.16 -9.17
CA ASN A 323 8.30 -1.03 -10.07
C ASN A 323 8.03 -1.42 -11.53
N ILE A 324 7.69 -2.67 -11.80
CA ILE A 324 7.32 -3.13 -13.14
C ILE A 324 5.96 -3.83 -13.18
N GLU A 325 5.41 -3.96 -14.39
CA GLU A 325 4.17 -4.67 -14.63
C GLU A 325 4.38 -5.82 -15.62
N PRO A 326 4.70 -7.05 -15.16
CA PRO A 326 4.95 -8.19 -16.03
C PRO A 326 3.67 -8.73 -16.70
N GLY A 327 2.49 -8.25 -16.30
CA GLY A 327 1.21 -8.65 -16.86
C GLY A 327 0.68 -9.96 -16.30
N ILE A 328 0.13 -10.80 -17.18
CA ILE A 328 -0.65 -11.99 -16.78
C ILE A 328 0.16 -13.15 -16.20
N GLY A 329 1.49 -13.12 -16.24
CA GLY A 329 2.35 -14.15 -15.66
C GLY A 329 3.33 -14.81 -16.62
N THR A 330 3.59 -16.10 -16.45
CA THR A 330 4.61 -16.88 -17.17
C THR A 330 4.07 -18.21 -17.67
N GLU A 331 4.51 -18.62 -18.88
CA GLU A 331 4.21 -19.92 -19.49
C GLU A 331 5.15 -21.02 -18.98
N LEU A 332 6.27 -20.64 -18.37
CA LEU A 332 7.31 -21.60 -17.99
C LEU A 332 6.83 -22.53 -16.87
N GLY A 333 6.82 -23.84 -17.13
CA GLY A 333 6.47 -24.85 -16.13
C GLY A 333 5.06 -24.70 -15.55
N ALA A 334 4.10 -24.16 -16.31
CA ALA A 334 2.73 -23.92 -15.87
C ALA A 334 1.70 -24.41 -16.92
N GLU A 335 0.53 -24.83 -16.47
CA GLU A 335 -0.57 -25.24 -17.36
C GLU A 335 -1.27 -24.04 -18.00
N SER A 336 -1.26 -22.91 -17.30
CA SER A 336 -1.75 -21.62 -17.80
C SER A 336 -0.85 -20.49 -17.32
N VAL A 337 -0.85 -19.39 -18.07
CA VAL A 337 0.00 -18.24 -17.73
C VAL A 337 -0.35 -17.67 -16.35
N GLY A 338 -1.65 -17.58 -16.05
CA GLY A 338 -2.12 -17.12 -14.74
C GLY A 338 -1.82 -18.10 -13.60
N GLN A 339 -1.71 -19.41 -13.87
CA GLN A 339 -1.24 -20.37 -12.87
C GLN A 339 0.23 -20.12 -12.54
N GLY A 340 1.08 -19.90 -13.55
CA GLY A 340 2.47 -19.56 -13.34
C GLY A 340 2.64 -18.33 -12.44
N LEU A 341 1.79 -17.32 -12.62
CA LEU A 341 1.77 -16.15 -11.73
C LEU A 341 1.35 -16.51 -10.30
N LEU A 342 0.24 -17.22 -10.13
CA LEU A 342 -0.26 -17.60 -8.81
C LEU A 342 0.77 -18.41 -8.01
N GLU A 343 1.47 -19.33 -8.67
CA GLU A 343 2.51 -20.13 -8.03
C GLU A 343 3.75 -19.32 -7.68
N HIS A 344 4.15 -18.38 -8.52
CA HIS A 344 5.20 -17.41 -8.21
C HIS A 344 4.84 -16.57 -6.98
N GLU A 345 3.62 -16.02 -6.94
CA GLU A 345 3.14 -15.21 -5.81
C GLU A 345 3.15 -16.00 -4.49
N LYS A 346 2.71 -17.25 -4.53
CA LYS A 346 2.78 -18.14 -3.36
C LYS A 346 4.24 -18.44 -2.95
N ALA A 347 5.12 -18.65 -3.92
CA ALA A 347 6.54 -18.87 -3.66
C ALA A 347 7.20 -17.64 -3.04
N TYR A 348 6.85 -16.44 -3.50
CA TYR A 348 7.32 -15.19 -2.91
C TYR A 348 6.88 -15.03 -1.44
N LEU A 349 5.61 -15.30 -1.13
CA LEU A 349 5.12 -15.25 0.24
C LEU A 349 5.83 -16.26 1.15
N ASN A 350 6.04 -17.48 0.67
CA ASN A 350 6.79 -18.51 1.41
C ASN A 350 8.25 -18.07 1.66
N TRP A 351 8.89 -17.48 0.65
CA TRP A 351 10.23 -16.93 0.81
C TRP A 351 10.28 -15.81 1.86
N LEU A 352 9.28 -14.91 1.90
CA LEU A 352 9.18 -13.88 2.95
C LEU A 352 9.05 -14.50 4.35
N ASP A 353 8.23 -15.55 4.49
CA ASP A 353 8.09 -16.26 5.75
C ASP A 353 9.43 -16.86 6.21
N ASP A 354 10.22 -17.44 5.29
CA ASP A 354 11.56 -17.93 5.55
C ASP A 354 12.55 -16.84 5.93
N VAL A 355 12.48 -15.67 5.29
CA VAL A 355 13.29 -14.49 5.64
C VAL A 355 13.01 -14.07 7.08
N PHE A 356 11.74 -13.94 7.46
CA PHE A 356 11.36 -13.55 8.82
C PHE A 356 11.66 -14.63 9.86
N ALA A 357 11.65 -15.91 9.49
CA ALA A 357 12.11 -16.99 10.37
C ALA A 357 13.62 -16.90 10.65
N ARG A 358 14.43 -16.52 9.64
CA ARG A 358 15.89 -16.32 9.79
C ARG A 358 16.24 -15.00 10.50
N TYR A 359 15.47 -13.96 10.26
CA TYR A 359 15.69 -12.60 10.75
C TYR A 359 14.41 -12.03 11.40
N PRO A 360 13.99 -12.52 12.59
CA PRO A 360 12.71 -12.13 13.19
C PRO A 360 12.61 -10.65 13.56
N ASP A 361 13.75 -10.01 13.82
CA ASP A 361 13.82 -8.58 14.17
C ASP A 361 13.99 -7.65 12.96
N LEU A 362 14.12 -8.20 11.73
CA LEU A 362 14.24 -7.42 10.51
C LEU A 362 12.92 -6.70 10.22
N VAL A 363 12.98 -5.41 10.01
CA VAL A 363 11.84 -4.60 9.57
C VAL A 363 11.84 -4.52 8.05
N ILE A 364 10.73 -4.87 7.43
CA ILE A 364 10.57 -4.70 5.99
C ILE A 364 9.36 -3.80 5.72
N GLU A 365 9.60 -2.72 4.99
CA GLU A 365 8.60 -1.84 4.41
C GLU A 365 8.20 -2.36 3.04
N ASN A 366 6.90 -2.56 2.82
CA ASN A 366 6.33 -2.84 1.50
C ASN A 366 6.22 -1.54 0.70
N CYS A 367 6.71 -1.55 -0.52
CA CYS A 367 6.57 -0.49 -1.49
C CYS A 367 6.31 -1.10 -2.88
N SER A 368 5.59 -0.40 -3.71
CA SER A 368 5.45 -0.71 -5.14
C SER A 368 5.06 0.57 -5.86
N SER A 369 6.06 1.35 -6.29
CA SER A 369 5.81 2.71 -6.76
C SER A 369 4.81 3.42 -5.82
N GLY A 370 5.10 3.40 -4.51
CA GLY A 370 4.15 3.77 -3.46
C GLY A 370 3.15 2.66 -3.16
N GLY A 371 1.88 2.89 -3.40
CA GLY A 371 0.76 2.08 -2.94
C GLY A 371 0.15 1.11 -3.97
N LEU A 372 0.90 0.60 -4.95
CA LEU A 372 0.33 -0.30 -5.96
C LEU A 372 0.30 -1.79 -5.55
N ARG A 373 0.71 -2.11 -4.30
CA ARG A 373 0.64 -3.44 -3.67
C ARG A 373 0.16 -3.37 -2.22
N ILE A 374 -1.00 -2.77 -1.99
CA ILE A 374 -1.63 -2.66 -0.67
C ILE A 374 -2.59 -3.83 -0.49
N ASP A 375 -2.07 -5.01 -0.22
CA ASP A 375 -2.83 -6.22 0.04
C ASP A 375 -2.39 -6.92 1.34
N TYR A 376 -3.30 -7.66 1.95
CA TYR A 376 -3.02 -8.33 3.23
C TYR A 376 -2.40 -9.72 3.10
N ALA A 377 -2.10 -10.20 1.90
CA ALA A 377 -1.13 -11.27 1.73
C ALA A 377 0.29 -10.77 2.09
N LEU A 378 0.65 -9.59 1.60
CA LEU A 378 1.92 -8.93 1.91
C LEU A 378 1.90 -8.27 3.30
N LEU A 379 0.89 -7.47 3.60
CA LEU A 379 0.81 -6.68 4.84
C LEU A 379 0.60 -7.50 6.10
N SER A 380 0.15 -8.75 6.00
CA SER A 380 0.19 -9.68 7.13
C SER A 380 1.61 -10.06 7.53
N ARG A 381 2.60 -9.88 6.65
CA ARG A 381 4.02 -10.20 6.82
C ARG A 381 4.88 -8.97 7.04
N TYR A 382 4.71 -7.94 6.21
CA TYR A 382 5.47 -6.70 6.28
C TYR A 382 5.04 -5.82 7.47
N SER A 383 6.00 -5.12 8.05
CA SER A 383 5.75 -4.24 9.20
C SER A 383 5.13 -2.91 8.79
N ILE A 384 5.49 -2.41 7.62
CA ILE A 384 5.21 -1.04 7.17
C ILE A 384 4.76 -1.08 5.70
N GLN A 385 3.91 -0.13 5.31
CA GLN A 385 3.48 0.14 3.94
C GLN A 385 3.83 1.57 3.54
N SER A 386 4.61 1.74 2.48
CA SER A 386 4.69 3.02 1.76
C SER A 386 3.35 3.31 1.10
N THR A 387 2.71 4.42 1.46
CA THR A 387 1.32 4.66 1.05
C THR A 387 1.18 5.29 -0.33
N SER A 388 2.17 6.07 -0.78
CA SER A 388 2.15 6.73 -2.09
C SER A 388 3.52 7.36 -2.43
N ASP A 389 3.78 7.56 -3.72
CA ASP A 389 4.88 8.39 -4.23
C ASP A 389 4.42 9.83 -4.55
N GLN A 390 3.37 10.33 -3.90
CA GLN A 390 2.85 11.67 -4.16
C GLN A 390 3.88 12.73 -3.74
N GLU A 391 4.36 13.53 -4.70
CA GLU A 391 5.38 14.56 -4.52
C GLU A 391 4.81 15.94 -4.14
N ASP A 392 3.50 16.16 -4.31
CA ASP A 392 2.82 17.37 -3.85
C ASP A 392 2.15 17.10 -2.49
N TYR A 393 2.72 17.68 -1.43
CA TYR A 393 2.24 17.50 -0.05
C TYR A 393 0.77 17.88 0.14
N ARG A 394 0.21 18.80 -0.65
CA ARG A 394 -1.19 19.24 -0.56
C ARG A 394 -2.15 18.19 -1.14
N ASN A 395 -1.75 17.53 -2.24
CA ASN A 395 -2.49 16.41 -2.79
C ASN A 395 -2.37 15.17 -1.89
N TYR A 396 -1.23 15.02 -1.21
CA TYR A 396 -1.01 13.91 -0.29
C TYR A 396 -2.02 13.87 0.87
N ALA A 397 -2.58 15.01 1.27
CA ALA A 397 -3.57 15.10 2.36
C ALA A 397 -4.76 14.13 2.18
N THR A 398 -5.28 13.96 0.95
CA THR A 398 -6.36 13.00 0.67
C THR A 398 -5.90 11.57 0.92
N ILE A 399 -4.71 11.22 0.43
CA ILE A 399 -4.13 9.88 0.60
C ILE A 399 -3.90 9.61 2.08
N ALA A 400 -3.32 10.56 2.80
CA ALA A 400 -3.06 10.44 4.23
C ALA A 400 -4.35 10.25 5.05
N ALA A 401 -5.39 11.03 4.78
CA ALA A 401 -6.68 10.92 5.45
C ALA A 401 -7.37 9.57 5.18
N ASN A 402 -7.19 9.01 3.99
CA ASN A 402 -7.86 7.80 3.54
C ASN A 402 -7.01 6.51 3.72
N ALA A 403 -5.72 6.63 4.00
CA ALA A 403 -4.79 5.49 4.08
C ALA A 403 -5.30 4.36 5.00
N VAL A 404 -5.96 4.75 6.08
CA VAL A 404 -6.51 3.83 7.09
C VAL A 404 -7.68 2.97 6.59
N ALA A 405 -8.24 3.25 5.42
CA ALA A 405 -9.20 2.36 4.77
C ALA A 405 -8.51 1.13 4.15
N GLY A 406 -7.28 1.28 3.67
CA GLY A 406 -6.50 0.20 3.04
C GLY A 406 -5.48 -0.46 3.95
N VAL A 407 -4.93 0.26 4.93
CA VAL A 407 -3.79 -0.15 5.78
C VAL A 407 -4.11 0.15 7.23
N THR A 408 -3.64 -0.66 8.17
CA THR A 408 -3.78 -0.30 9.59
C THR A 408 -2.95 0.96 9.91
N PRO A 409 -3.40 1.83 10.81
CA PRO A 409 -2.72 3.10 11.10
C PRO A 409 -1.23 2.95 11.43
N GLU A 410 -0.89 1.93 12.19
CA GLU A 410 0.47 1.64 12.62
C GLU A 410 1.38 1.08 11.52
N GLN A 411 0.82 0.65 10.37
CA GLN A 411 1.60 0.22 9.19
C GLN A 411 1.74 1.32 8.14
N ALA A 412 0.81 2.28 8.11
CA ALA A 412 0.71 3.27 7.04
C ALA A 412 1.82 4.32 7.12
N ALA A 413 2.88 4.20 6.34
CA ALA A 413 3.93 5.20 6.25
C ALA A 413 3.56 6.29 5.25
N VAL A 414 3.56 7.53 5.72
CA VAL A 414 3.23 8.72 4.94
C VAL A 414 4.45 9.65 4.90
N TRP A 415 4.81 10.05 3.70
CA TRP A 415 5.92 10.95 3.47
C TRP A 415 5.68 12.33 4.09
N SER A 416 6.70 12.81 4.82
CA SER A 416 6.86 14.20 5.24
C SER A 416 8.19 14.71 4.72
N TYR A 417 8.16 15.56 3.72
CA TYR A 417 9.35 16.04 3.01
C TYR A 417 9.37 17.57 2.93
N PRO A 418 9.71 18.29 4.02
CA PRO A 418 9.81 19.75 3.99
C PRO A 418 10.66 20.21 2.80
N MET A 419 10.06 21.03 1.95
CA MET A 419 10.65 21.46 0.68
C MET A 419 11.83 22.40 0.95
N ARG A 420 12.89 22.31 0.15
CA ARG A 420 14.06 23.18 0.28
C ARG A 420 13.71 24.67 0.27
N GLN A 421 12.71 25.07 -0.52
CA GLN A 421 12.26 26.46 -0.72
C GLN A 421 10.83 26.71 -0.20
N GLY A 422 10.39 25.97 0.80
CA GLY A 422 9.08 26.18 1.44
C GLY A 422 9.09 27.25 2.52
N ASP A 423 7.95 27.46 3.16
CA ASP A 423 7.77 28.32 4.33
C ASP A 423 7.44 27.50 5.59
N LYS A 424 7.04 28.14 6.67
CA LYS A 424 6.66 27.47 7.92
C LYS A 424 5.37 26.67 7.82
N GLU A 425 4.39 27.20 7.09
CA GLU A 425 3.10 26.53 6.87
C GLU A 425 3.27 25.24 6.07
N GLU A 426 4.17 25.26 5.06
CA GLU A 426 4.50 24.08 4.29
C GLU A 426 5.09 22.96 5.16
N VAL A 427 6.00 23.29 6.10
CA VAL A 427 6.56 22.30 7.03
C VAL A 427 5.48 21.72 7.94
N ILE A 428 4.62 22.58 8.51
CA ILE A 428 3.50 22.15 9.37
C ILE A 428 2.58 21.21 8.58
N TYR A 429 2.23 21.59 7.35
CA TYR A 429 1.38 20.79 6.48
C TYR A 429 1.96 19.40 6.22
N ASN A 430 3.26 19.32 5.86
CA ASN A 430 3.98 18.05 5.68
C ASN A 430 3.95 17.19 6.95
N MET A 431 4.23 17.78 8.11
CA MET A 431 4.21 17.04 9.38
C MET A 431 2.81 16.52 9.71
N ILE A 432 1.75 17.29 9.46
CA ILE A 432 0.37 16.87 9.72
C ILE A 432 -0.04 15.72 8.80
N ASN A 433 0.43 15.67 7.54
CA ASN A 433 0.16 14.53 6.65
C ASN A 433 0.53 13.17 7.31
N ALA A 434 1.62 13.12 8.05
CA ALA A 434 2.14 11.88 8.64
C ALA A 434 1.79 11.71 10.15
N MET A 435 1.25 12.74 10.81
CA MET A 435 1.16 12.82 12.28
C MET A 435 0.34 11.71 12.92
N LEU A 436 -0.73 11.26 12.29
CA LEU A 436 -1.63 10.24 12.83
C LEU A 436 -1.30 8.81 12.33
N LEU A 437 -0.22 8.66 11.57
CA LEU A 437 0.19 7.41 10.94
C LEU A 437 1.68 7.14 11.26
N ARG A 438 2.46 6.56 10.35
CA ARG A 438 3.91 6.43 10.51
C ARG A 438 4.60 7.61 9.82
N ILE A 439 5.40 8.36 10.56
CA ILE A 439 6.19 9.43 9.95
C ILE A 439 7.31 8.80 9.11
N HIS A 440 7.23 9.00 7.79
CA HIS A 440 8.25 8.70 6.82
C HIS A 440 8.90 10.02 6.41
N GLN A 441 9.84 10.49 7.25
CA GLN A 441 10.53 11.76 7.06
C GLN A 441 11.47 11.68 5.88
N SER A 442 11.54 12.73 5.08
CA SER A 442 12.48 12.92 3.99
C SER A 442 12.79 14.41 3.78
N GLY A 443 13.27 14.78 2.60
CA GLY A 443 13.65 16.14 2.25
C GLY A 443 15.07 16.50 2.73
N HIS A 444 15.55 17.65 2.28
CA HIS A 444 16.92 18.12 2.58
C HIS A 444 17.05 18.75 3.98
N LEU A 445 16.80 17.96 5.03
CA LEU A 445 16.80 18.44 6.43
C LEU A 445 18.06 19.22 6.79
N ALA A 446 19.22 18.77 6.33
CA ALA A 446 20.52 19.44 6.58
C ALA A 446 20.64 20.85 5.96
N GLN A 447 19.74 21.22 5.08
CA GLN A 447 19.74 22.50 4.36
C GLN A 447 18.57 23.41 4.76
N LEU A 448 17.70 22.97 5.68
CA LEU A 448 16.59 23.78 6.15
C LEU A 448 17.10 24.92 7.06
N PRO A 449 16.50 26.12 6.99
CA PRO A 449 16.71 27.16 7.97
C PRO A 449 16.38 26.67 9.40
N PRO A 450 17.09 27.14 10.44
CA PRO A 450 16.92 26.65 11.82
C PRO A 450 15.47 26.70 12.32
N GLU A 451 14.71 27.74 11.97
CA GLU A 451 13.32 27.90 12.37
C GLU A 451 12.37 26.89 11.70
N ARG A 452 12.68 26.42 10.49
CA ARG A 452 11.91 25.38 9.82
C ARG A 452 12.32 23.99 10.32
N LEU A 453 13.59 23.75 10.57
CA LEU A 453 14.06 22.51 11.19
C LEU A 453 13.48 22.33 12.60
N ALA A 454 13.31 23.42 13.35
CA ALA A 454 12.67 23.38 14.66
C ALA A 454 11.21 22.88 14.60
N LEU A 455 10.47 23.22 13.55
CA LEU A 455 9.10 22.72 13.33
C LEU A 455 9.07 21.21 13.03
N VAL A 456 10.04 20.69 12.28
CA VAL A 456 10.17 19.24 12.08
C VAL A 456 10.41 18.53 13.42
N LYS A 457 11.34 19.04 14.24
CA LYS A 457 11.62 18.51 15.58
C LYS A 457 10.39 18.54 16.49
N GLU A 458 9.63 19.63 16.47
CA GLU A 458 8.38 19.79 17.22
C GLU A 458 7.35 18.76 16.76
N GLY A 459 7.15 18.59 15.44
CA GLY A 459 6.23 17.60 14.87
C GLY A 459 6.62 16.16 15.27
N ILE A 460 7.89 15.79 15.19
CA ILE A 460 8.38 14.46 15.62
C ILE A 460 8.19 14.29 17.13
N ALA A 461 8.47 15.31 17.93
CA ALA A 461 8.26 15.26 19.38
C ALA A 461 6.77 15.07 19.72
N CYS A 462 5.87 15.79 19.04
CA CYS A 462 4.42 15.63 19.19
C CYS A 462 4.00 14.19 18.83
N TYR A 463 4.40 13.68 17.67
CA TYR A 463 4.15 12.29 17.26
C TYR A 463 4.55 11.28 18.34
N LYS A 464 5.74 11.43 18.92
CA LYS A 464 6.24 10.53 19.97
C LYS A 464 5.36 10.51 21.24
N THR A 465 4.55 11.55 21.46
CA THR A 465 3.59 11.57 22.58
C THR A 465 2.30 10.79 22.30
N ILE A 466 1.92 10.65 21.03
CA ILE A 466 0.66 10.02 20.62
C ILE A 466 0.82 8.64 19.99
N ARG A 467 2.02 8.28 19.52
CA ARG A 467 2.26 7.06 18.71
C ARG A 467 1.82 5.77 19.40
N GLN A 468 1.81 5.73 20.73
CA GLN A 468 1.36 4.55 21.47
C GLN A 468 -0.16 4.33 21.35
N ASP A 469 -0.93 5.38 21.08
CA ASP A 469 -2.36 5.28 20.86
C ASP A 469 -2.71 4.79 19.44
N ILE A 470 -1.87 5.12 18.44
CA ILE A 470 -2.10 4.80 17.04
C ILE A 470 -2.37 3.31 16.82
N LYS A 471 -1.62 2.44 17.48
CA LYS A 471 -1.74 0.97 17.35
C LYS A 471 -3.03 0.38 17.93
N TYR A 472 -3.81 1.15 18.66
CA TYR A 472 -5.10 0.72 19.24
C TYR A 472 -6.29 1.45 18.61
N ALA A 473 -6.04 2.56 17.92
CA ALA A 473 -7.06 3.39 17.34
C ALA A 473 -7.67 2.76 16.06
N ILE A 474 -8.89 3.14 15.76
CA ILE A 474 -9.60 2.77 14.53
C ILE A 474 -9.79 3.99 13.64
N PRO A 475 -10.03 3.80 12.33
CA PRO A 475 -10.34 4.90 11.41
C PRO A 475 -11.53 5.76 11.87
N TYR A 476 -11.43 7.06 11.64
CA TYR A 476 -12.50 8.02 11.93
C TYR A 476 -12.55 9.13 10.88
N TRP A 477 -13.72 9.27 10.22
CA TRP A 477 -13.97 10.29 9.19
C TRP A 477 -15.22 11.11 9.53
N PRO A 478 -15.12 12.13 10.39
CA PRO A 478 -16.29 12.88 10.89
C PRO A 478 -17.06 13.65 9.80
N ILE A 479 -16.46 13.87 8.64
CA ILE A 479 -17.08 14.52 7.48
C ILE A 479 -17.09 13.63 6.22
N ASP A 480 -17.11 12.30 6.40
CA ASP A 480 -16.92 11.28 5.37
C ASP A 480 -15.49 11.19 4.82
N ILE A 481 -15.20 10.08 4.12
CA ILE A 481 -13.90 9.83 3.50
C ILE A 481 -13.56 10.91 2.47
N ALA A 482 -12.29 11.36 2.45
CA ALA A 482 -11.88 12.51 1.64
C ALA A 482 -11.87 12.20 0.13
N ASP A 483 -12.24 13.23 -0.65
CA ASP A 483 -12.14 13.22 -2.11
C ASP A 483 -10.95 14.07 -2.59
N ASN A 484 -10.42 13.71 -3.75
CA ASN A 484 -9.33 14.48 -4.38
C ASN A 484 -9.75 15.91 -4.74
N GLU A 485 -11.05 16.17 -4.94
CA GLU A 485 -11.58 17.49 -5.27
C GLU A 485 -11.92 18.35 -4.04
N ASP A 486 -11.91 17.77 -2.84
CA ASP A 486 -12.28 18.51 -1.63
C ASP A 486 -11.28 19.63 -1.29
N MET A 487 -11.77 20.81 -0.99
CA MET A 487 -10.97 21.91 -0.44
C MET A 487 -10.58 21.65 1.01
N TRP A 488 -11.51 21.17 1.82
CA TRP A 488 -11.26 20.70 3.18
C TRP A 488 -11.10 19.18 3.18
N VAL A 489 -10.13 18.70 3.91
CA VAL A 489 -9.92 17.29 4.17
C VAL A 489 -9.87 17.08 5.67
N CYS A 490 -10.54 16.06 6.18
CA CYS A 490 -10.46 15.67 7.57
C CYS A 490 -10.36 14.15 7.66
N GLY A 491 -9.37 13.68 8.40
CA GLY A 491 -9.19 12.26 8.72
C GLY A 491 -8.72 12.14 10.16
N GLY A 492 -9.01 11.02 10.79
CA GLY A 492 -8.68 10.86 12.19
C GLY A 492 -8.58 9.43 12.65
N LEU A 493 -8.27 9.30 13.90
CA LEU A 493 -8.18 8.05 14.64
C LEU A 493 -8.98 8.16 15.92
N GLN A 494 -9.82 7.16 16.20
CA GLN A 494 -10.68 7.11 17.36
C GLN A 494 -10.25 5.99 18.32
N LEU A 495 -10.23 6.32 19.61
CA LEU A 495 -10.14 5.39 20.73
C LEU A 495 -11.44 5.49 21.57
N GLU A 496 -11.56 4.66 22.58
CA GLU A 496 -12.76 4.64 23.44
C GLU A 496 -13.11 6.02 24.04
N ASN A 497 -12.12 6.78 24.48
CA ASN A 497 -12.32 8.03 25.25
C ASN A 497 -11.80 9.28 24.57
N LYS A 498 -11.21 9.17 23.38
CA LYS A 498 -10.60 10.30 22.68
C LYS A 498 -10.49 10.04 21.19
N ALA A 499 -10.41 11.09 20.42
CA ALA A 499 -10.08 11.04 19.00
C ALA A 499 -8.97 12.02 18.68
N TYR A 500 -8.19 11.69 17.66
CA TYR A 500 -7.23 12.58 17.03
C TYR A 500 -7.71 12.92 15.64
N LEU A 501 -7.71 14.20 15.29
CA LEU A 501 -8.13 14.68 13.98
C LEU A 501 -7.00 15.46 13.33
N ALA A 502 -6.78 15.20 12.06
CA ALA A 502 -5.99 16.02 11.16
C ALA A 502 -6.94 16.70 10.17
N VAL A 503 -6.80 18.02 10.05
CA VAL A 503 -7.65 18.85 9.20
C VAL A 503 -6.77 19.68 8.28
N TRP A 504 -7.05 19.62 6.98
CA TRP A 504 -6.31 20.36 5.97
C TRP A 504 -7.23 21.25 5.16
N LYS A 505 -6.75 22.46 4.86
CA LYS A 505 -7.36 23.35 3.89
C LYS A 505 -6.47 23.44 2.64
N ARG A 506 -7.01 23.07 1.50
CA ARG A 506 -6.29 23.04 0.21
C ARG A 506 -6.75 24.18 -0.69
N GLN A 507 -6.07 25.30 -0.64
CA GLN A 507 -6.31 26.43 -1.56
C GLN A 507 -5.55 26.16 -2.89
N MET A 508 -6.15 25.35 -3.76
CA MET A 508 -5.61 24.97 -5.06
C MET A 508 -6.70 25.05 -6.12
N GLU A 509 -6.29 25.25 -7.37
CA GLU A 509 -7.21 25.21 -8.51
C GLU A 509 -7.91 23.85 -8.59
N GLY A 510 -9.21 23.87 -8.87
CA GLY A 510 -10.05 22.66 -8.96
C GLY A 510 -10.53 22.08 -7.63
N LYS A 511 -10.12 22.63 -6.47
CA LYS A 511 -10.65 22.22 -5.16
C LYS A 511 -11.88 23.03 -4.79
N ASN A 512 -12.89 22.36 -4.22
CA ASN A 512 -14.17 22.99 -3.88
C ASN A 512 -14.80 22.36 -2.61
N ASN A 513 -15.91 22.91 -2.17
CA ASN A 513 -16.68 22.47 -1.00
C ASN A 513 -18.04 21.85 -1.36
N ASP A 514 -18.32 21.62 -2.64
CA ASP A 514 -19.65 21.25 -3.14
C ASP A 514 -20.21 19.99 -2.49
N ARG A 515 -19.35 19.00 -2.27
CA ARG A 515 -19.74 17.72 -1.68
C ARG A 515 -20.23 17.88 -0.24
N TYR A 516 -19.51 18.62 0.56
CA TYR A 516 -19.85 18.88 1.97
C TYR A 516 -21.11 19.72 2.11
N MET A 517 -21.25 20.76 1.27
CA MET A 517 -22.48 21.58 1.26
C MET A 517 -23.71 20.75 0.86
N LYS A 518 -23.58 19.83 -0.12
CA LYS A 518 -24.66 18.91 -0.50
C LYS A 518 -25.00 17.92 0.61
N ALA A 519 -24.03 17.51 1.40
CA ALA A 519 -24.22 16.65 2.57
C ALA A 519 -24.74 17.39 3.81
N GLY A 520 -24.95 18.72 3.73
CA GLY A 520 -25.43 19.53 4.85
C GLY A 520 -24.37 19.89 5.88
N ILE A 521 -23.09 19.65 5.59
CA ILE A 521 -21.98 20.05 6.44
C ILE A 521 -21.77 21.56 6.27
N ASN A 522 -21.76 22.29 7.38
CA ASN A 522 -21.55 23.75 7.36
C ASN A 522 -20.07 24.05 7.08
N CYS A 523 -19.75 24.41 5.86
CA CYS A 523 -18.41 24.80 5.44
C CYS A 523 -18.45 26.02 4.49
N THR A 524 -17.38 26.79 4.55
CA THR A 524 -17.09 27.89 3.65
C THR A 524 -15.64 27.77 3.19
N ASP A 525 -15.18 28.71 2.36
CA ASP A 525 -13.77 28.78 2.00
C ASP A 525 -12.86 29.04 3.23
N ASP A 526 -13.40 29.60 4.30
CA ASP A 526 -12.63 29.98 5.48
C ASP A 526 -12.95 29.18 6.75
N SER A 527 -14.00 28.38 6.74
CA SER A 527 -14.47 27.66 7.93
C SER A 527 -15.05 26.28 7.59
N LEU A 528 -14.86 25.35 8.49
CA LEU A 528 -15.44 24.01 8.46
C LEU A 528 -15.98 23.67 9.84
N SER A 529 -17.24 23.25 9.92
CA SER A 529 -17.83 22.68 11.14
C SER A 529 -17.70 21.16 11.10
N ILE A 530 -17.02 20.61 12.09
CA ILE A 530 -16.81 19.15 12.21
C ILE A 530 -17.75 18.64 13.30
N PRO A 531 -18.71 17.74 12.98
CA PRO A 531 -19.51 17.06 14.00
C PRO A 531 -18.60 16.12 14.80
N LEU A 532 -18.77 16.14 16.12
CA LEU A 532 -17.98 15.32 17.06
C LEU A 532 -18.91 14.47 17.93
N ASP A 533 -19.96 13.92 17.35
CA ASP A 533 -21.01 13.15 18.06
C ASP A 533 -20.57 11.77 18.50
#